data_60bddefd98a933eaf2c9586b803a8094
#
_entry.id   60bddefd98a933eaf2c9586b803a8094
#
_cell.length_a   1.000
_cell.length_b   1.000
_cell.length_c   1.000
_cell.angle_alpha   90.00
_cell.angle_beta   90.00
_cell.angle_gamma   90.00
#
_symmetry.space_group_name_H-M   'P 1'
#
loop_
_entity.id
_entity.type
_entity.pdbx_description
1 polymer ?
#
loop_
_entity_poly.entity_id
_entity_poly.type
_entity_poly.pdbx_seq_one_letter_code
_entity_poly.pdbx_strand_id
1 'polypeptide(L)' 'MIKMEAAQAAVEAYVDQFPDGDAEHTDPIETQISDLLADLFHLAAAESLNPDVLIERALMHFYAEQAEGPPWPPTR' A
#
# COMPACT_ATOMS: atom_id res chain seq x y z
N MET A 1 -2.76 11.74 9.14
CA MET A 1 -1.30 11.69 9.30
C MET A 1 -0.69 10.72 8.29
N ILE A 2 0.39 11.15 7.66
CA ILE A 2 1.02 10.34 6.62
C ILE A 2 2.22 9.61 7.21
N LYS A 3 2.23 8.30 7.05
CA LYS A 3 3.28 7.46 7.63
C LYS A 3 3.99 6.68 6.53
N MET A 4 4.73 7.39 5.72
CA MET A 4 5.41 6.76 4.59
C MET A 4 6.43 5.71 5.01
N GLU A 5 7.13 5.96 6.11
CA GLU A 5 8.11 4.99 6.58
C GLU A 5 7.44 3.69 7.00
N ALA A 6 6.28 3.81 7.64
CA ALA A 6 5.54 2.60 8.03
C ALA A 6 5.05 1.85 6.80
N ALA A 7 4.59 2.58 5.80
CA ALA A 7 4.14 1.95 4.56
C ALA A 7 5.29 1.25 3.86
N GLN A 8 6.46 1.88 3.82
CA GLN A 8 7.63 1.29 3.21
C GLN A 8 8.03 0.01 3.94
N ALA A 9 8.02 0.04 5.26
CA ALA A 9 8.33 -1.13 6.07
C ALA A 9 7.34 -2.26 5.80
N ALA A 10 6.08 -1.92 5.60
CA ALA A 10 5.06 -2.93 5.30
C ALA A 10 5.33 -3.61 3.96
N VAL A 11 5.71 -2.82 2.96
CA VAL A 11 6.03 -3.38 1.65
C VAL A 11 7.23 -4.32 1.77
N GLU A 12 8.25 -3.91 2.50
CA GLU A 12 9.44 -4.74 2.68
C GLU A 12 9.12 -6.03 3.40
N ALA A 13 8.29 -5.96 4.44
CA ALA A 13 7.90 -7.14 5.17
C ALA A 13 7.12 -8.11 4.30
N TYR A 14 6.26 -7.56 3.45
CA TYR A 14 5.48 -8.37 2.51
C TYR A 14 6.40 -9.09 1.54
N VAL A 15 7.33 -8.36 0.95
CA VAL A 15 8.25 -8.94 -0.03
C VAL A 15 9.11 -10.02 0.61
N ASP A 16 9.49 -9.82 1.87
CA ASP A 16 10.33 -10.78 2.59
C ASP A 16 9.63 -12.11 2.85
N GLN A 17 8.31 -12.17 2.71
CA GLN A 17 7.56 -13.39 2.96
C GLN A 17 7.68 -14.41 1.84
N PHE A 18 8.16 -14.00 0.67
CA PHE A 18 8.19 -14.89 -0.47
C PHE A 18 9.43 -15.77 -0.44
N PRO A 19 9.28 -17.07 -0.76
CA PRO A 19 10.45 -17.96 -0.81
C PRO A 19 11.47 -17.51 -1.85
N ASP A 20 10.99 -16.95 -2.95
CA ASP A 20 11.85 -16.43 -4.01
C ASP A 20 11.94 -14.91 -3.89
N GLY A 21 12.25 -14.45 -2.70
CA GLY A 21 12.25 -13.02 -2.42
C GLY A 21 13.09 -12.20 -3.36
N ASP A 22 14.13 -12.80 -3.93
CA ASP A 22 15.00 -12.05 -4.81
C ASP A 22 14.25 -11.50 -6.02
N ALA A 23 13.37 -12.31 -6.60
CA ALA A 23 12.60 -11.85 -7.75
C ALA A 23 11.70 -10.70 -7.38
N GLU A 24 11.04 -10.82 -6.22
CA GLU A 24 10.13 -9.79 -5.76
C GLU A 24 10.88 -8.51 -5.41
N HIS A 25 12.06 -8.65 -4.81
CA HIS A 25 12.86 -7.50 -4.43
C HIS A 25 13.36 -6.72 -5.64
N THR A 26 13.51 -7.37 -6.78
CA THR A 26 13.98 -6.69 -7.99
C THR A 26 12.85 -6.08 -8.79
N ASP A 27 11.59 -6.35 -8.42
CA ASP A 27 10.46 -5.72 -9.09
C ASP A 27 10.41 -4.23 -8.78
N PRO A 28 9.89 -3.43 -9.71
CA PRO A 28 9.68 -2.01 -9.42
C PRO A 28 8.77 -1.83 -8.21
N ILE A 29 8.98 -0.73 -7.50
CA ILE A 29 8.17 -0.47 -6.31
C ILE A 29 6.68 -0.42 -6.63
N GLU A 30 6.31 0.05 -7.80
CA GLU A 30 4.89 0.10 -8.14
C GLU A 30 4.31 -1.32 -8.25
N THR A 31 5.09 -2.27 -8.75
CA THR A 31 4.65 -3.65 -8.80
C THR A 31 4.52 -4.23 -7.39
N GLN A 32 5.50 -3.95 -6.54
CA GLN A 32 5.46 -4.43 -5.17
C GLN A 32 4.23 -3.89 -4.44
N ILE A 33 3.93 -2.61 -4.63
CA ILE A 33 2.76 -2.01 -4.00
C ILE A 33 1.47 -2.63 -4.54
N SER A 34 1.40 -2.82 -5.86
CA SER A 34 0.20 -3.40 -6.47
C SER A 34 -0.03 -4.82 -5.97
N ASP A 35 1.03 -5.60 -5.86
CA ASP A 35 0.90 -6.97 -5.39
C ASP A 35 0.40 -7.01 -3.95
N LEU A 36 0.95 -6.14 -3.11
CA LEU A 36 0.51 -6.07 -1.72
C LEU A 36 -0.95 -5.66 -1.64
N LEU A 37 -1.35 -4.69 -2.45
CA LEU A 37 -2.75 -4.25 -2.46
C LEU A 37 -3.69 -5.40 -2.85
N ALA A 38 -3.30 -6.16 -3.87
CA ALA A 38 -4.14 -7.28 -4.30
C ALA A 38 -4.31 -8.29 -3.18
N ASP A 39 -3.24 -8.59 -2.47
CA ASP A 39 -3.32 -9.55 -1.37
C ASP A 39 -4.07 -9.00 -0.18
N LEU A 40 -3.99 -7.69 0.06
CA LEU A 40 -4.81 -7.07 1.09
C LEU A 40 -6.30 -7.18 0.74
N PHE A 41 -6.63 -7.08 -0.55
CA PHE A 41 -8.02 -7.25 -0.98
C PHE A 41 -8.49 -8.68 -0.74
N HIS A 42 -7.60 -9.66 -0.97
CA HIS A 42 -7.95 -11.05 -0.66
C HIS A 42 -8.19 -11.23 0.83
N LEU A 43 -7.36 -10.61 1.64
CA LEU A 43 -7.54 -10.68 3.08
C LEU A 43 -8.88 -10.04 3.49
N ALA A 44 -9.18 -8.89 2.90
CA ALA A 44 -10.45 -8.21 3.18
C ALA A 44 -11.63 -9.11 2.83
N ALA A 45 -11.57 -9.77 1.68
CA ALA A 45 -12.63 -10.68 1.27
C ALA A 45 -12.77 -11.84 2.24
N ALA A 46 -11.65 -12.36 2.71
CA ALA A 46 -11.66 -13.46 3.69
C ALA A 46 -12.31 -13.04 5.00
N GLU A 47 -12.23 -11.74 5.33
CA GLU A 47 -12.84 -11.18 6.53
C GLU A 47 -14.25 -10.67 6.26
N SER A 48 -14.83 -11.01 5.13
CA SER A 48 -16.17 -10.59 4.73
C SER A 48 -16.31 -9.08 4.58
N LEU A 49 -15.21 -8.43 4.22
CA LEU A 49 -15.21 -7.01 3.93
C LEU A 49 -15.23 -6.78 2.43
N ASN A 50 -15.80 -5.65 2.04
CA ASN A 50 -15.90 -5.30 0.62
C ASN A 50 -14.67 -4.48 0.21
N PRO A 51 -13.81 -5.02 -0.67
CA PRO A 51 -12.61 -4.27 -1.07
C PRO A 51 -12.92 -2.92 -1.69
N ASP A 52 -14.01 -2.80 -2.45
CA ASP A 52 -14.35 -1.54 -3.08
C ASP A 52 -14.62 -0.45 -2.07
N VAL A 53 -15.27 -0.81 -0.96
CA VAL A 53 -15.53 0.15 0.11
C VAL A 53 -14.22 0.58 0.76
N LEU A 54 -13.32 -0.38 0.95
CA LEU A 54 -12.03 -0.08 1.56
C LEU A 54 -11.17 0.81 0.67
N ILE A 55 -11.21 0.55 -0.65
CA ILE A 55 -10.49 1.39 -1.60
C ILE A 55 -11.00 2.82 -1.52
N GLU A 56 -12.31 2.98 -1.53
CA GLU A 56 -12.92 4.29 -1.49
C GLU A 56 -12.51 5.03 -0.22
N ARG A 57 -12.57 4.33 0.90
CA ARG A 57 -12.19 4.92 2.18
C ARG A 57 -10.72 5.30 2.22
N ALA A 58 -9.87 4.43 1.68
CA ALA A 58 -8.44 4.70 1.64
C ALA A 58 -8.12 5.92 0.79
N LEU A 59 -8.81 6.06 -0.34
CA LEU A 59 -8.60 7.22 -1.19
C LEU A 59 -9.07 8.50 -0.51
N MET A 60 -10.16 8.43 0.24
CA MET A 60 -10.61 9.59 1.01
C MET A 60 -9.55 10.04 2.01
N HIS A 61 -8.96 9.08 2.71
CA HIS A 61 -7.88 9.40 3.66
C HIS A 61 -6.68 9.99 2.93
N PHE A 62 -6.33 9.41 1.80
CA PHE A 62 -5.19 9.88 1.02
C PHE A 62 -5.39 11.34 0.61
N TYR A 63 -6.54 11.65 0.04
CA TYR A 63 -6.79 13.02 -0.42
C TYR A 63 -6.89 14.00 0.73
N ALA A 64 -7.45 13.57 1.87
CA ALA A 64 -7.52 14.44 3.04
C ALA A 64 -6.12 14.76 3.55
N GLU A 65 -5.24 13.75 3.57
CA GLU A 65 -3.88 13.94 4.04
C GLU A 65 -3.07 14.80 3.07
N GLN A 66 -3.35 14.69 1.78
CA GLN A 66 -2.72 15.56 0.79
C GLN A 66 -3.06 17.01 1.05
N ALA A 67 -4.30 17.28 1.42
CA ALA A 67 -4.74 18.63 1.68
C ALA A 67 -4.07 19.24 2.91
N GLU A 68 -3.62 18.38 3.83
CA GLU A 68 -2.96 18.84 5.06
C GLU A 68 -1.50 19.21 4.85
N GLY A 69 -0.97 18.95 3.69
CA GLY A 69 0.42 19.24 3.42
C GLY A 69 1.30 18.03 3.61
N PRO A 70 1.54 17.31 2.55
CA PRO A 70 2.37 16.11 2.61
C PRO A 70 3.82 16.46 2.85
N PRO A 71 4.60 15.51 3.39
CA PRO A 71 6.03 15.74 3.63
C PRO A 71 6.86 15.77 2.36
N TRP A 72 6.36 15.20 1.26
CA TRP A 72 7.11 15.24 0.02
C TRP A 72 6.78 16.51 -0.74
N PRO A 73 7.58 16.85 -1.73
CA PRO A 73 7.36 18.10 -2.47
C PRO A 73 5.93 18.17 -2.99
N PRO A 74 5.28 19.27 -2.76
CA PRO A 74 3.88 19.40 -3.17
C PRO A 74 3.71 19.59 -4.66
N THR A 75 4.78 19.86 -5.31
CA THR A 75 4.64 20.08 -6.70
C THR A 75 4.48 18.82 -7.42
N ARG A 76 3.93 19.07 -8.26
CA ARG A 76 3.80 18.07 -9.09
C ARG A 76 2.92 18.41 -9.92
#